data_8d00d72f061fab40d8788f860c65bc51
#
_entry.id   8d00d72f061fab40d8788f860c65bc51
#
_cell.length_a   1.000
_cell.length_b   1.000
_cell.length_c   1.000
_cell.angle_alpha   90.00
_cell.angle_beta   90.00
_cell.angle_gamma   90.00
#
_symmetry.space_group_name_H-M   'P 1'
#
loop_
_entity.id
_entity.type
_entity.pdbx_description
1 polymer ?
#
loop_
_entity_poly.entity_id
_entity_poly.type
_entity_poly.pdbx_seq_one_letter_code
_entity_poly.pdbx_strand_id
1 'polypeptide(L)'
;MDYRHICSAAMISHHGLRAAHEAAGRLSADKDDLATKANLLSMRQLLFRHIMLEIANIADVAVISRALYKDHPDLGEMHSALSKAFEFFKYIRNKYVGHLVPELTSKTFEWLPWAYPTLGKTDQGHGLVLSWCVLETVINTYAAPASGHKIFESETDLNYPPDRTRFLNFLGQTADNALEYTSRLIEVSVAYIDIPDVKKDMMRLAMKAGETDFAYLGKKR
;
A
#
# COMPACT_ATOMS: atom_id res chain seq x y z
N MET A 1 10.89 -16.82 -16.04
CA MET A 1 10.43 -15.99 -14.90
C MET A 1 11.65 -15.41 -14.21
N ASP A 2 11.64 -14.13 -13.84
CA ASP A 2 12.77 -13.53 -13.08
C ASP A 2 12.48 -13.65 -11.57
N TYR A 3 12.94 -14.72 -10.96
CA TYR A 3 12.76 -14.97 -9.53
C TYR A 3 13.47 -13.94 -8.65
N ARG A 4 14.59 -13.36 -9.12
CA ARG A 4 15.31 -12.29 -8.41
C ARG A 4 14.45 -11.05 -8.31
N HIS A 5 13.77 -10.70 -9.41
CA HIS A 5 12.85 -9.56 -9.40
C HIS A 5 11.67 -9.80 -8.45
N ILE A 6 11.02 -10.98 -8.51
CA ILE A 6 9.91 -11.33 -7.62
C ILE A 6 10.33 -11.27 -6.16
N CYS A 7 11.45 -11.94 -5.82
CA CYS A 7 11.97 -11.98 -4.45
C CYS A 7 12.30 -10.57 -3.95
N SER A 8 13.06 -9.77 -4.73
CA SER A 8 13.46 -8.42 -4.34
C SER A 8 12.26 -7.49 -4.17
N ALA A 9 11.31 -7.52 -5.11
CA ALA A 9 10.09 -6.70 -5.02
C ALA A 9 9.24 -7.10 -3.79
N ALA A 10 9.07 -8.40 -3.54
CA ALA A 10 8.38 -8.90 -2.36
C ALA A 10 9.09 -8.48 -1.07
N MET A 11 10.43 -8.56 -1.00
CA MET A 11 11.21 -8.14 0.18
C MET A 11 11.07 -6.64 0.46
N ILE A 12 11.17 -5.79 -0.57
CA ILE A 12 11.05 -4.33 -0.44
C ILE A 12 9.66 -3.97 0.09
N SER A 13 8.61 -4.48 -0.55
CA SER A 13 7.22 -4.17 -0.14
C SER A 13 6.89 -4.78 1.23
N HIS A 14 7.37 -5.99 1.54
CA HIS A 14 7.21 -6.60 2.85
C HIS A 14 7.84 -5.74 3.96
N HIS A 15 9.07 -5.27 3.74
CA HIS A 15 9.76 -4.42 4.71
C HIS A 15 9.05 -3.07 4.89
N GLY A 16 8.67 -2.41 3.79
CA GLY A 16 7.94 -1.14 3.82
C GLY A 16 6.60 -1.27 4.54
N LEU A 17 5.82 -2.31 4.21
CA LEU A 17 4.53 -2.57 4.84
C LEU A 17 4.68 -2.84 6.34
N ARG A 18 5.61 -3.72 6.74
CA ARG A 18 5.87 -4.04 8.15
C ARG A 18 6.25 -2.80 8.94
N ALA A 19 7.23 -2.03 8.45
CA ALA A 19 7.71 -0.84 9.14
C ALA A 19 6.59 0.20 9.34
N ALA A 20 5.78 0.45 8.31
CA ALA A 20 4.67 1.39 8.40
C ALA A 20 3.53 0.90 9.31
N HIS A 21 3.20 -0.38 9.24
CA HIS A 21 2.14 -0.99 10.06
C HIS A 21 2.50 -0.97 11.55
N GLU A 22 3.71 -1.38 11.91
CA GLU A 22 4.21 -1.31 13.29
C GLU A 22 4.31 0.14 13.80
N ALA A 23 4.81 1.06 12.96
CA ALA A 23 4.90 2.48 13.34
C ALA A 23 3.51 3.08 13.57
N ALA A 24 2.53 2.79 12.72
CA ALA A 24 1.15 3.26 12.89
C ALA A 24 0.50 2.74 14.18
N GLY A 25 0.78 1.49 14.56
CA GLY A 25 0.31 0.89 15.81
C GLY A 25 0.94 1.52 17.06
N ARG A 26 2.19 2.00 16.98
CA ARG A 26 2.88 2.65 18.12
C ARG A 26 2.49 4.11 18.32
N LEU A 27 1.92 4.78 17.32
CA LEU A 27 1.49 6.17 17.43
C LEU A 27 0.18 6.27 18.22
N SER A 28 0.30 6.54 19.52
CA SER A 28 -0.86 6.89 20.35
C SER A 28 -1.14 8.38 20.25
N ALA A 29 -2.42 8.72 20.04
CA ALA A 29 -2.88 10.11 20.01
C ALA A 29 -3.20 10.68 21.41
N ASP A 30 -2.91 9.94 22.48
CA ASP A 30 -3.09 10.37 23.86
C ASP A 30 -2.00 11.36 24.29
N LYS A 31 -2.10 12.56 23.78
CA LYS A 31 -1.30 13.72 24.19
C LYS A 31 -2.24 14.89 24.45
N ASP A 32 -2.03 15.62 25.53
CA ASP A 32 -2.89 16.73 25.96
C ASP A 32 -2.69 17.99 25.08
N ASP A 33 -1.52 18.12 24.48
CA ASP A 33 -1.21 19.27 23.61
C ASP A 33 -1.77 19.11 22.19
N LEU A 34 -2.59 20.08 21.76
CA LEU A 34 -3.29 20.07 20.46
C LEU A 34 -2.33 20.05 19.26
N ALA A 35 -1.20 20.76 19.33
CA ALA A 35 -0.23 20.79 18.22
C ALA A 35 0.47 19.43 18.07
N THR A 36 0.88 18.82 19.16
CA THR A 36 1.45 17.47 19.18
C THR A 36 0.43 16.44 18.65
N LYS A 37 -0.84 16.57 19.04
CA LYS A 37 -1.93 15.69 18.56
C LYS A 37 -2.12 15.81 17.04
N ALA A 38 -2.14 17.02 16.50
CA ALA A 38 -2.25 17.26 15.05
C ALA A 38 -1.07 16.65 14.28
N ASN A 39 0.15 16.80 14.80
CA ASN A 39 1.36 16.19 14.22
C ASN A 39 1.27 14.66 14.20
N LEU A 40 0.88 14.04 15.31
CA LEU A 40 0.74 12.58 15.41
C LEU A 40 -0.33 12.04 14.45
N LEU A 41 -1.47 12.73 14.33
CA LEU A 41 -2.53 12.36 13.39
C LEU A 41 -2.06 12.47 11.93
N SER A 42 -1.29 13.51 11.59
CA SER A 42 -0.71 13.66 10.26
C SER A 42 0.33 12.58 9.95
N MET A 43 1.20 12.25 10.89
CA MET A 43 2.15 11.14 10.75
C MET A 43 1.41 9.81 10.57
N ARG A 44 0.37 9.56 11.37
CA ARG A 44 -0.44 8.35 11.25
C ARG A 44 -1.12 8.25 9.89
N GLN A 45 -1.63 9.37 9.36
CA GLN A 45 -2.21 9.40 8.02
C GLN A 45 -1.18 9.11 6.92
N LEU A 46 0.05 9.64 7.02
CA LEU A 46 1.13 9.31 6.10
C LEU A 46 1.46 7.82 6.13
N LEU A 47 1.51 7.22 7.32
CA LEU A 47 1.73 5.77 7.45
C LEU A 47 0.58 4.97 6.83
N PHE A 48 -0.68 5.36 7.02
CA PHE A 48 -1.81 4.70 6.36
C PHE A 48 -1.72 4.77 4.83
N ARG A 49 -1.33 5.94 4.28
CA ARG A 49 -1.09 6.06 2.83
C ARG A 49 0.02 5.13 2.36
N HIS A 50 1.09 5.00 3.14
CA HIS A 50 2.19 4.09 2.81
C HIS A 50 1.76 2.63 2.91
N ILE A 51 1.00 2.23 3.93
CA ILE A 51 0.42 0.89 4.05
C ILE A 51 -0.43 0.55 2.81
N MET A 52 -1.35 1.45 2.42
CA MET A 52 -2.19 1.26 1.22
C MET A 52 -1.35 1.14 -0.07
N LEU A 53 -0.27 1.92 -0.18
CA LEU A 53 0.67 1.84 -1.30
C LEU A 53 1.34 0.48 -1.37
N GLU A 54 1.89 0.00 -0.24
CA GLU A 54 2.62 -1.27 -0.22
C GLU A 54 1.71 -2.48 -0.43
N ILE A 55 0.48 -2.47 0.09
CA ILE A 55 -0.51 -3.50 -0.24
C ILE A 55 -0.77 -3.54 -1.75
N ALA A 56 -0.89 -2.39 -2.40
CA ALA A 56 -1.07 -2.32 -3.85
C ALA A 56 0.17 -2.77 -4.64
N ASN A 57 1.38 -2.49 -4.14
CA ASN A 57 2.63 -2.99 -4.73
C ASN A 57 2.73 -4.51 -4.61
N ILE A 58 2.37 -5.07 -3.45
CA ILE A 58 2.29 -6.52 -3.24
C ILE A 58 1.29 -7.16 -4.21
N ALA A 59 0.16 -6.52 -4.46
CA ALA A 59 -0.81 -6.98 -5.44
C ALA A 59 -0.24 -7.04 -6.87
N ASP A 60 0.65 -6.12 -7.24
CA ASP A 60 1.34 -6.16 -8.54
C ASP A 60 2.39 -7.29 -8.58
N VAL A 61 3.13 -7.50 -7.50
CA VAL A 61 4.06 -8.64 -7.36
C VAL A 61 3.32 -9.97 -7.43
N ALA A 62 2.14 -10.09 -6.81
CA ALA A 62 1.31 -11.28 -6.86
C ALA A 62 0.88 -11.65 -8.29
N VAL A 63 0.65 -10.66 -9.15
CA VAL A 63 0.32 -10.93 -10.57
C VAL A 63 1.46 -11.60 -11.32
N ILE A 64 2.68 -11.13 -11.14
CA ILE A 64 3.87 -11.67 -11.83
C ILE A 64 4.37 -13.00 -11.22
N SER A 65 3.95 -13.32 -9.98
CA SER A 65 4.32 -14.56 -9.29
C SER A 65 3.36 -15.73 -9.53
N ARG A 66 2.24 -15.53 -10.26
CA ARG A 66 1.19 -16.55 -10.46
C ARG A 66 1.67 -17.91 -10.97
N ALA A 67 2.73 -17.94 -11.77
CA ALA A 67 3.27 -19.19 -12.26
C ALA A 67 3.85 -20.10 -11.15
N LEU A 68 4.21 -19.52 -9.99
CA LEU A 68 4.63 -20.28 -8.81
C LEU A 68 3.46 -21.06 -8.16
N TYR A 69 2.21 -20.63 -8.35
CA TYR A 69 1.06 -21.24 -7.68
C TYR A 69 0.79 -22.68 -8.13
N LYS A 70 1.30 -23.07 -9.31
CA LYS A 70 1.20 -24.44 -9.79
C LYS A 70 1.97 -25.40 -8.88
N ASP A 71 3.18 -24.99 -8.46
CA ASP A 71 4.07 -25.79 -7.65
C ASP A 71 3.91 -25.52 -6.14
N HIS A 72 3.30 -24.38 -5.81
CA HIS A 72 3.01 -23.90 -4.45
C HIS A 72 1.55 -23.44 -4.32
N PRO A 73 0.59 -24.39 -4.22
CA PRO A 73 -0.87 -24.05 -4.19
C PRO A 73 -1.27 -23.15 -3.02
N ASP A 74 -0.57 -23.27 -1.88
CA ASP A 74 -0.74 -22.43 -0.70
C ASP A 74 -0.63 -20.92 -1.01
N LEU A 75 0.33 -20.52 -1.86
CA LEU A 75 0.43 -19.14 -2.34
C LEU A 75 -0.80 -18.72 -3.15
N GLY A 76 -1.36 -19.63 -3.95
CA GLY A 76 -2.57 -19.38 -4.72
C GLY A 76 -3.79 -19.17 -3.83
N GLU A 77 -3.92 -19.96 -2.77
CA GLU A 77 -5.00 -19.82 -1.77
C GLU A 77 -4.90 -18.51 -1.01
N MET A 78 -3.71 -18.15 -0.51
CA MET A 78 -3.47 -16.87 0.16
C MET A 78 -3.76 -15.69 -0.76
N HIS A 79 -3.31 -15.73 -2.02
CA HIS A 79 -3.62 -14.69 -3.01
C HIS A 79 -5.13 -14.60 -3.29
N SER A 80 -5.82 -15.73 -3.41
CA SER A 80 -7.27 -15.77 -3.64
C SER A 80 -8.04 -15.08 -2.52
N ALA A 81 -7.66 -15.34 -1.26
CA ALA A 81 -8.25 -14.69 -0.08
C ALA A 81 -8.03 -13.16 -0.07
N LEU A 82 -6.90 -12.69 -0.61
CA LEU A 82 -6.54 -11.27 -0.67
C LEU A 82 -7.05 -10.56 -1.94
N SER A 83 -7.54 -11.27 -2.95
CA SER A 83 -7.76 -10.74 -4.30
C SER A 83 -8.65 -9.50 -4.33
N LYS A 84 -9.79 -9.50 -3.60
CA LYS A 84 -10.70 -8.35 -3.51
C LYS A 84 -10.07 -7.14 -2.83
N ALA A 85 -9.33 -7.37 -1.73
CA ALA A 85 -8.61 -6.32 -1.03
C ALA A 85 -7.49 -5.74 -1.90
N PHE A 86 -6.76 -6.57 -2.63
CA PHE A 86 -5.72 -6.14 -3.57
C PHE A 86 -6.28 -5.25 -4.69
N GLU A 87 -7.41 -5.63 -5.30
CA GLU A 87 -8.07 -4.79 -6.31
C GLU A 87 -8.48 -3.43 -5.73
N PHE A 88 -9.05 -3.42 -4.54
CA PHE A 88 -9.46 -2.21 -3.85
C PHE A 88 -8.27 -1.28 -3.54
N PHE A 89 -7.18 -1.80 -2.97
CA PHE A 89 -6.02 -0.96 -2.66
C PHE A 89 -5.26 -0.51 -3.92
N LYS A 90 -5.26 -1.29 -5.00
CA LYS A 90 -4.80 -0.82 -6.32
C LYS A 90 -5.64 0.36 -6.83
N TYR A 91 -6.95 0.30 -6.66
CA TYR A 91 -7.83 1.42 -6.99
C TYR A 91 -7.50 2.67 -6.17
N ILE A 92 -7.37 2.54 -4.84
CA ILE A 92 -7.00 3.66 -3.95
C ILE A 92 -5.63 4.23 -4.36
N ARG A 93 -4.62 3.38 -4.61
CA ARG A 93 -3.30 3.83 -5.07
C ARG A 93 -3.42 4.66 -6.34
N ASN A 94 -4.16 4.19 -7.32
CA ASN A 94 -4.25 4.81 -8.63
C ASN A 94 -5.09 6.10 -8.65
N LYS A 95 -5.96 6.31 -7.68
CA LYS A 95 -6.85 7.48 -7.62
C LYS A 95 -6.46 8.53 -6.57
N TYR A 96 -5.76 8.10 -5.53
CA TYR A 96 -5.50 8.95 -4.35
C TYR A 96 -4.04 8.92 -3.89
N VAL A 97 -3.45 7.74 -3.67
CA VAL A 97 -2.11 7.65 -3.04
C VAL A 97 -1.00 8.01 -4.01
N GLY A 98 -1.01 7.47 -5.22
CA GLY A 98 0.02 7.68 -6.24
C GLY A 98 -0.13 9.03 -6.94
N HIS A 99 -1.35 9.43 -7.23
CA HIS A 99 -1.70 10.74 -7.80
C HIS A 99 -3.17 11.02 -7.56
N LEU A 100 -3.47 12.28 -7.33
CA LEU A 100 -4.83 12.73 -7.12
C LEU A 100 -5.48 13.03 -8.47
N VAL A 101 -6.57 12.32 -8.79
CA VAL A 101 -7.28 12.56 -10.06
C VAL A 101 -8.32 13.67 -9.90
N PRO A 102 -8.48 14.56 -10.91
CA PRO A 102 -9.38 15.70 -10.83
C PRO A 102 -10.83 15.33 -10.53
N GLU A 103 -11.33 14.24 -11.12
CA GLU A 103 -12.71 13.76 -10.94
C GLU A 103 -12.99 13.39 -9.48
N LEU A 104 -12.00 12.79 -8.79
CA LEU A 104 -12.13 12.45 -7.38
C LEU A 104 -12.23 13.72 -6.52
N THR A 105 -11.40 14.73 -6.81
CA THR A 105 -11.44 16.00 -6.08
C THR A 105 -12.78 16.71 -6.27
N SER A 106 -13.27 16.78 -7.51
CA SER A 106 -14.59 17.37 -7.80
C SER A 106 -15.69 16.65 -7.04
N LYS A 107 -15.65 15.31 -7.01
CA LYS A 107 -16.62 14.49 -6.30
C LYS A 107 -16.54 14.69 -4.78
N THR A 108 -15.33 14.89 -4.25
CA THR A 108 -15.15 15.17 -2.81
C THR A 108 -15.91 16.43 -2.41
N PHE A 109 -15.78 17.52 -3.16
CA PHE A 109 -16.48 18.77 -2.84
C PHE A 109 -17.98 18.72 -3.12
N GLU A 110 -18.42 17.88 -4.06
CA GLU A 110 -19.85 17.62 -4.31
C GLU A 110 -20.49 16.87 -3.13
N TRP A 111 -19.84 15.82 -2.63
CA TRP A 111 -20.40 14.95 -1.58
C TRP A 111 -20.14 15.47 -0.17
N LEU A 112 -19.01 16.15 0.03
CA LEU A 112 -18.55 16.65 1.33
C LEU A 112 -18.29 18.17 1.25
N PRO A 113 -19.35 19.00 1.08
CA PRO A 113 -19.18 20.46 0.90
C PRO A 113 -18.54 21.15 2.11
N TRP A 114 -18.56 20.53 3.28
CA TRP A 114 -17.85 20.98 4.47
C TRP A 114 -16.31 20.89 4.33
N ALA A 115 -15.79 20.31 3.25
CA ALA A 115 -14.36 20.35 2.92
C ALA A 115 -13.92 21.70 2.28
N TYR A 116 -14.83 22.52 1.74
CA TYR A 116 -14.49 23.80 1.11
C TYR A 116 -13.66 24.75 2.00
N PRO A 117 -13.91 24.91 3.30
CA PRO A 117 -13.09 25.77 4.16
C PRO A 117 -11.63 25.39 4.27
N THR A 118 -11.23 24.18 3.84
CA THR A 118 -9.82 23.75 3.83
C THR A 118 -9.04 24.32 2.65
N LEU A 119 -9.71 24.80 1.59
CA LEU A 119 -9.05 25.28 0.40
C LEU A 119 -8.25 26.56 0.68
N GLY A 120 -7.05 26.61 0.12
CA GLY A 120 -6.12 27.72 0.30
C GLY A 120 -5.45 27.78 1.68
N LYS A 121 -5.73 26.82 2.56
CA LYS A 121 -5.06 26.69 3.87
C LYS A 121 -3.85 25.79 3.76
N THR A 122 -2.74 26.21 4.36
CA THR A 122 -1.46 25.49 4.31
C THR A 122 -1.08 24.84 5.64
N ASP A 123 -1.87 25.07 6.68
CA ASP A 123 -1.63 24.43 7.96
C ASP A 123 -2.02 22.94 7.94
N GLN A 124 -1.39 22.23 8.85
CA GLN A 124 -1.42 20.76 8.92
C GLN A 124 -2.82 20.22 9.21
N GLY A 125 -3.61 20.93 10.01
CA GLY A 125 -4.96 20.49 10.39
C GLY A 125 -5.91 20.47 9.18
N HIS A 126 -5.93 21.54 8.38
CA HIS A 126 -6.76 21.61 7.16
C HIS A 126 -6.30 20.59 6.12
N GLY A 127 -4.97 20.38 5.95
CA GLY A 127 -4.45 19.36 5.06
C GLY A 127 -4.88 17.94 5.47
N LEU A 128 -4.86 17.65 6.77
CA LEU A 128 -5.33 16.39 7.33
C LEU A 128 -6.82 16.15 7.03
N VAL A 129 -7.65 17.16 7.31
CA VAL A 129 -9.11 17.11 7.06
C VAL A 129 -9.40 16.87 5.59
N LEU A 130 -8.80 17.66 4.68
CA LEU A 130 -9.02 17.49 3.24
C LEU A 130 -8.59 16.12 2.75
N SER A 131 -7.43 15.64 3.18
CA SER A 131 -6.94 14.32 2.80
C SER A 131 -7.85 13.20 3.30
N TRP A 132 -8.49 13.37 4.45
CA TRP A 132 -9.45 12.43 5.01
C TRP A 132 -10.76 12.41 4.20
N CYS A 133 -11.27 13.58 3.80
CA CYS A 133 -12.43 13.69 2.90
C CYS A 133 -12.19 13.01 1.55
N VAL A 134 -11.00 13.22 0.97
CA VAL A 134 -10.65 12.59 -0.30
C VAL A 134 -10.54 11.07 -0.15
N LEU A 135 -9.98 10.56 0.95
CA LEU A 135 -9.94 9.12 1.24
C LEU A 135 -11.35 8.54 1.36
N GLU A 136 -12.26 9.19 2.07
CA GLU A 136 -13.66 8.78 2.19
C GLU A 136 -14.33 8.70 0.82
N THR A 137 -14.14 9.73 -0.01
CA THR A 137 -14.70 9.76 -1.37
C THR A 137 -14.16 8.61 -2.22
N VAL A 138 -12.86 8.32 -2.19
CA VAL A 138 -12.30 7.23 -3.00
C VAL A 138 -12.80 5.86 -2.55
N ILE A 139 -12.99 5.66 -1.23
CA ILE A 139 -13.60 4.43 -0.71
C ILE A 139 -15.01 4.24 -1.28
N ASN A 140 -15.82 5.31 -1.24
CA ASN A 140 -17.23 5.28 -1.64
C ASN A 140 -17.42 5.23 -3.18
N THR A 141 -16.40 5.60 -3.96
CA THR A 141 -16.43 5.49 -5.43
C THR A 141 -15.95 4.14 -5.95
N TYR A 142 -15.45 3.25 -5.09
CA TYR A 142 -14.95 1.95 -5.53
C TYR A 142 -16.08 1.00 -5.94
N ALA A 143 -15.94 0.46 -7.14
CA ALA A 143 -16.67 -0.72 -7.58
C ALA A 143 -15.72 -1.58 -8.45
N ALA A 144 -15.69 -2.89 -8.21
CA ALA A 144 -14.85 -3.78 -9.01
C ALA A 144 -15.36 -3.86 -10.45
N PRO A 145 -14.51 -3.63 -11.46
CA PRO A 145 -14.94 -3.53 -12.86
C PRO A 145 -15.68 -4.78 -13.38
N ALA A 146 -15.25 -5.97 -12.95
CA ALA A 146 -15.79 -7.23 -13.45
C ALA A 146 -17.08 -7.67 -12.75
N SER A 147 -17.28 -7.34 -11.49
CA SER A 147 -18.38 -7.86 -10.65
C SER A 147 -19.28 -6.79 -10.05
N GLY A 148 -18.87 -5.52 -10.11
CA GLY A 148 -19.58 -4.42 -9.45
C GLY A 148 -19.56 -4.49 -7.92
N HIS A 149 -18.80 -5.45 -7.32
CA HIS A 149 -18.77 -5.58 -5.87
C HIS A 149 -18.09 -4.38 -5.22
N LYS A 150 -18.60 -3.99 -4.05
CA LYS A 150 -17.99 -3.03 -3.14
C LYS A 150 -17.31 -3.79 -1.99
N ILE A 151 -16.30 -3.18 -1.36
CA ILE A 151 -15.66 -3.78 -0.17
C ILE A 151 -16.62 -3.73 1.03
N PHE A 152 -17.35 -2.62 1.17
CA PHE A 152 -18.30 -2.42 2.27
C PHE A 152 -19.72 -2.41 1.72
N GLU A 153 -20.65 -2.99 2.48
CA GLU A 153 -22.07 -3.10 2.10
C GLU A 153 -22.79 -1.74 2.12
N SER A 154 -22.31 -0.81 2.96
CA SER A 154 -22.84 0.55 3.09
C SER A 154 -21.79 1.60 2.73
N GLU A 155 -22.24 2.83 2.54
CA GLU A 155 -21.33 3.98 2.48
C GLU A 155 -20.47 4.04 3.74
N THR A 156 -19.25 4.56 3.57
CA THR A 156 -18.28 4.72 4.64
C THR A 156 -18.14 6.20 4.96
N ASP A 157 -18.55 6.61 6.16
CA ASP A 157 -18.30 7.93 6.74
C ASP A 157 -17.10 7.81 7.70
N LEU A 158 -15.96 8.34 7.32
CA LEU A 158 -14.75 8.28 8.14
C LEU A 158 -14.81 9.20 9.37
N ASN A 159 -15.77 10.10 9.46
CA ASN A 159 -16.03 10.92 10.65
C ASN A 159 -16.92 10.17 11.64
N TYR A 160 -17.70 9.19 11.17
CA TYR A 160 -18.48 8.31 12.03
C TYR A 160 -17.60 7.20 12.61
N PRO A 161 -17.41 7.14 13.96
CA PRO A 161 -16.45 6.23 14.58
C PRO A 161 -16.60 4.75 14.19
N PRO A 162 -17.82 4.16 14.09
CA PRO A 162 -17.97 2.77 13.68
C PRO A 162 -17.43 2.49 12.26
N ASP A 163 -17.71 3.35 11.29
CA ASP A 163 -17.26 3.18 9.90
C ASP A 163 -15.75 3.35 9.78
N ARG A 164 -15.20 4.35 10.48
CA ARG A 164 -13.75 4.54 10.58
C ARG A 164 -13.08 3.31 11.18
N THR A 165 -13.62 2.75 12.25
CA THR A 165 -13.10 1.54 12.89
C THR A 165 -13.17 0.35 11.93
N ARG A 166 -14.29 0.18 11.22
CA ARG A 166 -14.46 -0.85 10.19
C ARG A 166 -13.39 -0.75 9.11
N PHE A 167 -13.16 0.45 8.57
CA PHE A 167 -12.13 0.67 7.55
C PHE A 167 -10.72 0.40 8.09
N LEU A 168 -10.38 0.90 9.28
CA LEU A 168 -9.05 0.71 9.86
C LEU A 168 -8.78 -0.76 10.22
N ASN A 169 -9.78 -1.49 10.69
CA ASN A 169 -9.67 -2.93 10.93
C ASN A 169 -9.46 -3.70 9.62
N PHE A 170 -10.20 -3.34 8.57
CA PHE A 170 -10.00 -3.93 7.24
C PHE A 170 -8.60 -3.65 6.69
N LEU A 171 -8.09 -2.43 6.84
CA LEU A 171 -6.73 -2.05 6.43
C LEU A 171 -5.68 -2.87 7.20
N GLY A 172 -5.82 -2.95 8.55
CA GLY A 172 -4.91 -3.71 9.40
C GLY A 172 -4.90 -5.19 9.07
N GLN A 173 -6.08 -5.83 9.00
CA GLN A 173 -6.20 -7.24 8.63
C GLN A 173 -5.61 -7.54 7.24
N THR A 174 -5.83 -6.65 6.28
CA THR A 174 -5.24 -6.82 4.94
C THR A 174 -3.72 -6.69 5.00
N ALA A 175 -3.18 -5.77 5.81
CA ALA A 175 -1.75 -5.62 5.99
C ALA A 175 -1.12 -6.89 6.60
N ASP A 176 -1.74 -7.45 7.65
CA ASP A 176 -1.27 -8.69 8.28
C ASP A 176 -1.25 -9.88 7.29
N ASN A 177 -2.35 -10.08 6.58
CA ASN A 177 -2.46 -11.16 5.59
C ASN A 177 -1.49 -10.94 4.40
N ALA A 178 -1.24 -9.70 3.99
CA ALA A 178 -0.27 -9.38 2.93
C ALA A 178 1.17 -9.60 3.39
N LEU A 179 1.49 -9.36 4.66
CA LEU A 179 2.78 -9.70 5.26
C LEU A 179 3.01 -11.20 5.29
N GLU A 180 2.00 -11.98 5.64
CA GLU A 180 2.07 -13.45 5.62
C GLU A 180 2.29 -13.96 4.20
N TYR A 181 1.50 -13.49 3.24
CA TYR A 181 1.65 -13.84 1.82
C TYR A 181 3.05 -13.52 1.29
N THR A 182 3.57 -12.31 1.54
CA THR A 182 4.89 -11.91 1.05
C THR A 182 6.02 -12.67 1.74
N SER A 183 5.89 -12.98 3.04
CA SER A 183 6.85 -13.84 3.74
C SER A 183 6.98 -15.20 3.05
N ARG A 184 5.86 -15.83 2.74
CA ARG A 184 5.82 -17.10 2.03
C ARG A 184 6.34 -16.99 0.60
N LEU A 185 5.99 -15.92 -0.12
CA LEU A 185 6.47 -15.67 -1.47
C LEU A 185 8.00 -15.50 -1.52
N ILE A 186 8.59 -14.81 -0.55
CA ILE A 186 10.04 -14.63 -0.42
C ILE A 186 10.71 -15.98 -0.21
N GLU A 187 10.20 -16.78 0.75
CA GLU A 187 10.72 -18.13 1.04
C GLU A 187 10.71 -19.02 -0.21
N VAL A 188 9.62 -19.04 -0.93
CA VAL A 188 9.48 -19.84 -2.16
C VAL A 188 10.39 -19.32 -3.26
N SER A 189 10.37 -18.00 -3.52
CA SER A 189 11.09 -17.44 -4.66
C SER A 189 12.61 -17.50 -4.49
N VAL A 190 13.13 -17.37 -3.27
CA VAL A 190 14.58 -17.44 -3.00
C VAL A 190 15.16 -18.83 -3.29
N ALA A 191 14.35 -19.88 -3.15
CA ALA A 191 14.78 -21.26 -3.42
C ALA A 191 15.13 -21.50 -4.92
N TYR A 192 14.63 -20.64 -5.81
CA TYR A 192 14.93 -20.70 -7.26
C TYR A 192 16.07 -19.76 -7.67
N ILE A 193 16.74 -19.10 -6.73
CA ILE A 193 17.81 -18.14 -7.01
C ILE A 193 19.16 -18.77 -6.66
N ASP A 194 20.06 -18.82 -7.66
CA ASP A 194 21.46 -19.13 -7.39
C ASP A 194 22.12 -17.89 -6.76
N ILE A 195 22.37 -17.99 -5.44
CA ILE A 195 22.97 -16.90 -4.65
C ILE A 195 24.47 -17.16 -4.60
N PRO A 196 25.32 -16.27 -5.17
CA PRO A 196 26.76 -16.42 -5.13
C PRO A 196 27.29 -16.35 -3.70
N ASP A 197 28.33 -17.11 -3.41
CA ASP A 197 29.06 -17.00 -2.14
C ASP A 197 29.84 -15.68 -2.10
N VAL A 198 29.22 -14.66 -1.51
CA VAL A 198 29.78 -13.30 -1.45
C VAL A 198 31.17 -13.29 -0.79
N LYS A 199 31.46 -14.18 0.16
CA LYS A 199 32.77 -14.22 0.84
C LYS A 199 33.88 -14.72 -0.09
N LYS A 200 33.59 -15.77 -0.89
CA LYS A 200 34.53 -16.29 -1.90
C LYS A 200 34.67 -15.41 -3.11
N ASP A 201 33.54 -14.85 -3.54
CA ASP A 201 33.45 -14.09 -4.80
C ASP A 201 33.59 -12.58 -4.63
N MET A 202 33.86 -12.09 -3.40
CA MET A 202 33.82 -10.64 -3.07
C MET A 202 34.68 -9.80 -4.02
N MET A 203 35.94 -10.23 -4.31
CA MET A 203 36.81 -9.50 -5.21
C MET A 203 36.25 -9.42 -6.65
N ARG A 204 35.77 -10.55 -7.17
CA ARG A 204 35.15 -10.63 -8.50
C ARG A 204 33.88 -9.79 -8.59
N LEU A 205 33.04 -9.82 -7.56
CA LEU A 205 31.80 -9.03 -7.50
C LEU A 205 32.10 -7.53 -7.39
N ALA A 206 33.12 -7.14 -6.60
CA ALA A 206 33.55 -5.75 -6.49
C ALA A 206 34.11 -5.21 -7.80
N MET A 207 34.95 -5.99 -8.51
CA MET A 207 35.42 -5.62 -9.84
C MET A 207 34.27 -5.41 -10.82
N LYS A 208 33.33 -6.36 -10.87
CA LYS A 208 32.13 -6.26 -11.72
C LYS A 208 31.26 -5.05 -11.40
N ALA A 209 31.13 -4.69 -10.12
CA ALA A 209 30.41 -3.48 -9.70
C ALA A 209 31.10 -2.20 -10.17
N GLY A 210 32.46 -2.19 -10.21
CA GLY A 210 33.23 -1.06 -10.74
C GLY A 210 33.13 -0.87 -12.26
N GLU A 211 32.70 -1.88 -12.99
CA GLU A 211 32.49 -1.84 -14.45
C GLU A 211 31.06 -1.37 -14.82
N THR A 212 30.24 -1.04 -13.83
CA THR A 212 28.84 -0.68 -14.09
C THR A 212 28.71 0.75 -14.61
N ASP A 213 28.21 0.90 -15.82
CA ASP A 213 27.86 2.19 -16.39
C ASP A 213 26.51 2.70 -15.92
N PHE A 214 26.36 4.03 -15.85
CA PHE A 214 25.07 4.64 -15.62
C PHE A 214 24.17 4.45 -16.84
N ALA A 215 23.03 3.75 -16.65
CA ALA A 215 22.05 3.54 -17.70
C ALA A 215 20.69 4.10 -17.29
N TYR A 216 20.08 4.91 -18.17
CA TYR A 216 18.68 5.31 -17.99
C TYR A 216 17.77 4.15 -18.39
N LEU A 217 17.00 3.67 -17.40
CA LEU A 217 16.01 2.62 -17.62
C LEU A 217 14.73 3.24 -18.21
N GLY A 218 14.72 3.46 -19.53
CA GLY A 218 13.52 3.89 -20.26
C GLY A 218 12.46 2.79 -20.24
N LYS A 219 11.26 3.08 -19.72
CA LYS A 219 10.12 2.22 -19.94
C LYS A 219 9.77 2.25 -21.42
N LYS A 220 9.92 1.16 -22.15
CA LYS A 220 9.09 0.95 -23.35
C LYS A 220 7.65 0.76 -22.85
N ARG A 221 6.83 1.79 -23.03
CA ARG A 221 5.38 1.70 -22.88
C ARG A 221 4.81 0.91 -24.04
#